data_beece0ec0e7a65e5a760eba3f2f71ab6
#
_entry.id   beece0ec0e7a65e5a760eba3f2f71ab6
#
_cell.length_a   1.000
_cell.length_b   1.000
_cell.length_c   1.000
_cell.angle_alpha   90.00
_cell.angle_beta   90.00
_cell.angle_gamma   90.00
#
_symmetry.space_group_name_H-M   'P 1'
#
loop_
_entity.id
_entity.type
_entity.pdbx_description
1 polymer ?
#
loop_
_entity_poly.entity_id
_entity_poly.type
_entity_poly.pdbx_seq_one_letter_code
_entity_poly.pdbx_strand_id
1 'polypeptide(L)'
;MAVLTVTYNTGETIRPFLASVAGASTAPVAVVIADNGSTDLDALRAIGESYGATVVSSGGNRGYGGGIDAALTALDDVLPDVRPDFLLVTNPDVVLGPGSIDELVRAADRLPGAGAFGPRILDEQGETYPSARQLPSLRTGLGHAAFSRVWPANPWSQRYWSTTQVVEREAGWLSGACFLIRTSLFRQLGGFDESYFMYFEDVDLGQRVGRAGRSNVYVPSAVVTHTGAHSTSSNRRRMEIEHHRSAYRYLSRKYRAWWLWPLRLVLRAGLSVRARWVTRK
;
A
#
# COMPACT_ATOMS: atom_id res chain seq x y z
N MET A 1 -6.92 1.15 -18.25
CA MET A 1 -6.11 1.14 -17.04
C MET A 1 -5.63 -0.27 -16.70
N ALA A 2 -4.67 -0.44 -15.77
CA ALA A 2 -4.25 -1.76 -15.32
C ALA A 2 -4.34 -1.88 -13.78
N VAL A 3 -4.67 -3.07 -13.31
CA VAL A 3 -4.66 -3.46 -11.90
C VAL A 3 -3.45 -4.36 -11.68
N LEU A 4 -2.61 -4.00 -10.72
CA LEU A 4 -1.43 -4.75 -10.32
C LEU A 4 -1.61 -5.30 -8.91
N THR A 5 -1.40 -6.58 -8.73
CA THR A 5 -1.43 -7.22 -7.42
C THR A 5 -0.31 -8.25 -7.28
N VAL A 6 0.04 -8.58 -6.05
CA VAL A 6 1.05 -9.58 -5.72
C VAL A 6 0.45 -10.66 -4.83
N THR A 7 0.78 -11.92 -5.10
CA THR A 7 0.31 -13.09 -4.35
C THR A 7 1.47 -13.82 -3.71
N TYR A 8 1.18 -14.48 -2.59
CA TYR A 8 2.07 -15.45 -1.95
C TYR A 8 1.23 -16.45 -1.16
N ASN A 9 1.10 -17.68 -1.67
CA ASN A 9 0.25 -18.74 -1.11
C ASN A 9 -1.21 -18.28 -0.87
N THR A 10 -1.76 -17.53 -1.81
CA THR A 10 -3.11 -16.96 -1.70
C THR A 10 -4.20 -17.99 -2.05
N GLY A 11 -3.92 -18.88 -3.00
CA GLY A 11 -4.86 -19.93 -3.44
C GLY A 11 -6.23 -19.38 -3.85
N GLU A 12 -7.29 -20.03 -3.44
CA GLU A 12 -8.69 -19.69 -3.76
C GLU A 12 -9.15 -18.33 -3.19
N THR A 13 -8.46 -17.80 -2.18
CA THR A 13 -8.89 -16.56 -1.50
C THR A 13 -8.76 -15.31 -2.39
N ILE A 14 -8.11 -15.40 -3.56
CA ILE A 14 -8.05 -14.32 -4.55
C ILE A 14 -9.35 -14.15 -5.35
N ARG A 15 -10.24 -15.17 -5.41
CA ARG A 15 -11.44 -15.12 -6.25
C ARG A 15 -12.38 -13.95 -5.98
N PRO A 16 -12.69 -13.59 -4.71
CA PRO A 16 -13.52 -12.42 -4.44
C PRO A 16 -12.94 -11.12 -5.01
N PHE A 17 -11.63 -10.92 -4.94
CA PHE A 17 -10.95 -9.81 -5.58
C PHE A 17 -11.17 -9.83 -7.10
N LEU A 18 -10.83 -10.93 -7.78
CA LEU A 18 -10.95 -11.04 -9.23
C LEU A 18 -12.40 -10.85 -9.71
N ALA A 19 -13.36 -11.44 -9.00
CA ALA A 19 -14.78 -11.27 -9.32
C ALA A 19 -15.26 -9.81 -9.19
N SER A 20 -14.67 -9.04 -8.27
CA SER A 20 -15.05 -7.64 -8.01
C SER A 20 -14.58 -6.67 -9.08
N VAL A 21 -13.52 -7.01 -9.84
CA VAL A 21 -12.91 -6.11 -10.83
C VAL A 21 -13.91 -5.70 -11.92
N ALA A 22 -14.70 -6.64 -12.41
CA ALA A 22 -15.67 -6.39 -13.50
C ALA A 22 -16.73 -5.35 -13.12
N GLY A 23 -17.14 -5.28 -11.85
CA GLY A 23 -18.13 -4.30 -11.38
C GLY A 23 -17.51 -2.97 -10.93
N ALA A 24 -16.20 -2.89 -10.80
CA ALA A 24 -15.50 -1.74 -10.26
C ALA A 24 -15.23 -0.64 -11.28
N SER A 25 -15.26 -0.97 -12.60
CA SER A 25 -15.02 -0.02 -13.69
C SER A 25 -15.94 -0.28 -14.87
N THR A 26 -16.39 0.78 -15.52
CA THR A 26 -17.11 0.75 -16.81
C THR A 26 -16.15 0.63 -18.00
N ALA A 27 -14.88 0.95 -17.82
CA ALA A 27 -13.84 0.85 -18.84
C ALA A 27 -13.09 -0.50 -18.73
N PRO A 28 -12.50 -0.99 -19.84
CA PRO A 28 -11.67 -2.19 -19.82
C PRO A 28 -10.49 -2.07 -18.83
N VAL A 29 -10.27 -3.13 -18.06
CA VAL A 29 -9.22 -3.22 -17.05
C VAL A 29 -8.35 -4.45 -17.34
N ALA A 30 -7.05 -4.24 -17.54
CA ALA A 30 -6.08 -5.34 -17.57
C ALA A 30 -5.67 -5.69 -16.12
N VAL A 31 -5.67 -6.97 -15.77
CA VAL A 31 -5.26 -7.44 -14.44
C VAL A 31 -3.97 -8.25 -14.57
N VAL A 32 -2.94 -7.83 -13.83
CA VAL A 32 -1.66 -8.55 -13.77
C VAL A 32 -1.36 -8.93 -12.33
N ILE A 33 -1.12 -10.21 -12.12
CA ILE A 33 -0.83 -10.82 -10.83
C ILE A 33 0.62 -11.31 -10.86
N ALA A 34 1.48 -10.77 -10.00
CA ALA A 34 2.81 -11.32 -9.79
C ALA A 34 2.80 -12.28 -8.60
N ASP A 35 3.17 -13.52 -8.85
CA ASP A 35 3.28 -14.52 -7.79
C ASP A 35 4.69 -14.53 -7.19
N ASN A 36 4.78 -14.34 -5.89
CA ASN A 36 6.01 -14.26 -5.12
C ASN A 36 6.55 -15.63 -4.66
N GLY A 37 6.33 -16.68 -5.47
CA GLY A 37 6.85 -18.02 -5.20
C GLY A 37 5.91 -18.88 -4.35
N SER A 38 4.63 -18.87 -4.70
CA SER A 38 3.64 -19.80 -4.13
C SER A 38 3.94 -21.25 -4.52
N THR A 39 3.50 -22.18 -3.70
CA THR A 39 3.66 -23.62 -3.97
C THR A 39 2.69 -24.14 -5.03
N ASP A 40 1.64 -23.40 -5.34
CA ASP A 40 0.51 -23.74 -6.19
C ASP A 40 0.31 -22.77 -7.36
N LEU A 41 1.42 -22.31 -7.97
CA LEU A 41 1.38 -21.34 -9.06
C LEU A 41 0.49 -21.76 -10.24
N ASP A 42 0.46 -23.03 -10.59
CA ASP A 42 -0.35 -23.50 -11.72
C ASP A 42 -1.85 -23.44 -11.40
N ALA A 43 -2.26 -23.73 -10.17
CA ALA A 43 -3.63 -23.52 -9.73
C ALA A 43 -4.00 -22.02 -9.76
N LEU A 44 -3.10 -21.16 -9.33
CA LEU A 44 -3.29 -19.69 -9.40
C LEU A 44 -3.43 -19.20 -10.86
N ARG A 45 -2.64 -19.75 -11.79
CA ARG A 45 -2.76 -19.45 -13.23
C ARG A 45 -4.12 -19.83 -13.76
N ALA A 46 -4.61 -21.04 -13.46
CA ALA A 46 -5.94 -21.47 -13.88
C ALA A 46 -7.06 -20.57 -13.31
N ILE A 47 -6.92 -20.14 -12.05
CA ILE A 47 -7.84 -19.16 -11.46
C ILE A 47 -7.77 -17.85 -12.21
N GLY A 48 -6.58 -17.27 -12.39
CA GLY A 48 -6.38 -15.99 -13.09
C GLY A 48 -6.98 -16.01 -14.50
N GLU A 49 -6.70 -17.05 -15.27
CA GLU A 49 -7.22 -17.25 -16.62
C GLU A 49 -8.75 -17.24 -16.66
N SER A 50 -9.40 -17.88 -15.69
CA SER A 50 -10.88 -17.91 -15.60
C SER A 50 -11.53 -16.54 -15.42
N TYR A 51 -10.75 -15.52 -14.99
CA TYR A 51 -11.16 -14.11 -14.85
C TYR A 51 -10.48 -13.18 -15.86
N GLY A 52 -9.74 -13.71 -16.84
CA GLY A 52 -9.01 -12.91 -17.83
C GLY A 52 -7.82 -12.16 -17.25
N ALA A 53 -7.28 -12.60 -16.11
CA ALA A 53 -6.08 -12.03 -15.50
C ALA A 53 -4.81 -12.74 -15.97
N THR A 54 -3.73 -11.97 -16.16
CA THR A 54 -2.40 -12.50 -16.48
C THR A 54 -1.65 -12.80 -15.19
N VAL A 55 -1.18 -14.03 -15.03
CA VAL A 55 -0.40 -14.47 -13.85
C VAL A 55 1.04 -14.76 -14.26
N VAL A 56 1.99 -14.07 -13.61
CA VAL A 56 3.41 -14.23 -13.86
C VAL A 56 4.16 -14.57 -12.57
N SER A 57 5.30 -15.27 -12.68
CA SER A 57 6.19 -15.48 -11.55
C SER A 57 7.12 -14.27 -11.38
N SER A 58 7.27 -13.76 -10.17
CA SER A 58 8.25 -12.72 -9.82
C SER A 58 9.69 -13.25 -9.67
N GLY A 59 9.88 -14.57 -9.83
CA GLY A 59 11.18 -15.23 -9.64
C GLY A 59 11.52 -15.54 -8.18
N GLY A 60 10.56 -15.43 -7.26
CA GLY A 60 10.72 -15.70 -5.83
C GLY A 60 10.08 -14.61 -4.96
N ASN A 61 10.19 -14.73 -3.64
CA ASN A 61 9.56 -13.77 -2.73
C ASN A 61 10.38 -12.47 -2.61
N ARG A 62 10.05 -11.49 -3.43
CA ARG A 62 10.67 -10.15 -3.47
C ARG A 62 10.03 -9.15 -2.50
N GLY A 63 9.09 -9.59 -1.66
CA GLY A 63 8.27 -8.71 -0.84
C GLY A 63 7.17 -8.02 -1.65
N TYR A 64 6.42 -7.13 -0.98
CA TYR A 64 5.25 -6.50 -1.61
C TYR A 64 5.65 -5.59 -2.78
N GLY A 65 6.52 -4.60 -2.53
CA GLY A 65 6.93 -3.64 -3.55
C GLY A 65 7.59 -4.30 -4.76
N GLY A 66 8.55 -5.21 -4.52
CA GLY A 66 9.22 -5.93 -5.59
C GLY A 66 8.29 -6.83 -6.42
N GLY A 67 7.23 -7.38 -5.79
CA GLY A 67 6.17 -8.11 -6.50
C GLY A 67 5.34 -7.19 -7.42
N ILE A 68 4.96 -6.01 -6.94
CA ILE A 68 4.22 -5.03 -7.77
C ILE A 68 5.10 -4.53 -8.94
N ASP A 69 6.39 -4.28 -8.71
CA ASP A 69 7.30 -3.86 -9.77
C ASP A 69 7.51 -4.98 -10.81
N ALA A 70 7.50 -6.25 -10.39
CA ALA A 70 7.47 -7.40 -11.30
C ALA A 70 6.16 -7.47 -12.12
N ALA A 71 5.00 -7.18 -11.50
CA ALA A 71 3.74 -7.10 -12.22
C ALA A 71 3.73 -5.96 -13.25
N LEU A 72 4.33 -4.80 -12.93
CA LEU A 72 4.48 -3.69 -13.87
C LEU A 72 5.39 -4.06 -15.06
N THR A 73 6.50 -4.74 -14.80
CA THR A 73 7.39 -5.23 -15.85
C THR A 73 6.66 -6.23 -16.75
N ALA A 74 5.92 -7.17 -16.16
CA ALA A 74 5.13 -8.14 -16.91
C ALA A 74 4.01 -7.49 -17.74
N LEU A 75 3.40 -6.41 -17.26
CA LEU A 75 2.44 -5.64 -18.04
C LEU A 75 3.04 -5.13 -19.35
N ASP A 76 4.28 -4.67 -19.33
CA ASP A 76 4.97 -4.17 -20.53
C ASP A 76 5.38 -5.30 -21.48
N ASP A 77 5.82 -6.43 -20.94
CA ASP A 77 6.36 -7.55 -21.71
C ASP A 77 5.25 -8.44 -22.31
N VAL A 78 4.19 -8.71 -21.53
CA VAL A 78 3.13 -9.67 -21.87
C VAL A 78 1.94 -8.99 -22.55
N LEU A 79 1.69 -7.73 -22.21
CA LEU A 79 0.59 -6.91 -22.75
C LEU A 79 1.11 -5.62 -23.39
N PRO A 80 1.99 -5.70 -24.42
CA PRO A 80 2.70 -4.54 -24.97
C PRO A 80 1.80 -3.48 -25.56
N ASP A 81 0.58 -3.84 -25.97
CA ASP A 81 -0.42 -2.91 -26.53
C ASP A 81 -1.23 -2.18 -25.43
N VAL A 82 -1.12 -2.62 -24.17
CA VAL A 82 -1.79 -1.98 -23.05
C VAL A 82 -0.93 -0.82 -22.54
N ARG A 83 -1.41 0.40 -22.73
CA ARG A 83 -0.75 1.64 -22.27
C ARG A 83 -1.65 2.38 -21.29
N PRO A 84 -1.72 1.92 -20.03
CA PRO A 84 -2.64 2.51 -19.06
C PRO A 84 -2.15 3.89 -18.60
N ASP A 85 -3.05 4.86 -18.54
CA ASP A 85 -2.79 6.16 -17.89
C ASP A 85 -2.67 6.02 -16.36
N PHE A 86 -3.35 5.02 -15.81
CA PHE A 86 -3.41 4.76 -14.38
C PHE A 86 -3.14 3.29 -14.06
N LEU A 87 -2.46 3.08 -12.94
CA LEU A 87 -2.27 1.79 -12.28
C LEU A 87 -3.08 1.78 -10.97
N LEU A 88 -3.92 0.77 -10.77
CA LEU A 88 -4.47 0.44 -9.47
C LEU A 88 -3.55 -0.60 -8.84
N VAL A 89 -2.87 -0.22 -7.79
CA VAL A 89 -2.05 -1.14 -6.96
C VAL A 89 -2.93 -1.61 -5.82
N THR A 90 -3.07 -2.92 -5.64
CA THR A 90 -3.98 -3.47 -4.62
C THR A 90 -3.49 -4.80 -4.07
N ASN A 91 -3.90 -5.11 -2.84
CA ASN A 91 -3.74 -6.43 -2.26
C ASN A 91 -4.71 -7.45 -2.91
N PRO A 92 -4.36 -8.74 -2.94
CA PRO A 92 -5.20 -9.79 -3.52
C PRO A 92 -6.42 -10.17 -2.65
N ASP A 93 -6.53 -9.61 -1.45
CA ASP A 93 -7.64 -9.78 -0.48
C ASP A 93 -8.50 -8.51 -0.33
N VAL A 94 -8.43 -7.61 -1.31
CA VAL A 94 -9.30 -6.43 -1.41
C VAL A 94 -10.46 -6.72 -2.36
N VAL A 95 -11.68 -6.51 -1.90
CA VAL A 95 -12.90 -6.54 -2.73
C VAL A 95 -13.22 -5.12 -3.15
N LEU A 96 -13.20 -4.87 -4.46
CA LEU A 96 -13.50 -3.57 -5.04
C LEU A 96 -15.01 -3.33 -5.03
N GLY A 97 -15.46 -2.20 -4.49
CA GLY A 97 -16.86 -1.81 -4.54
C GLY A 97 -17.30 -1.42 -5.95
N PRO A 98 -18.60 -1.54 -6.28
CA PRO A 98 -19.12 -1.14 -7.58
C PRO A 98 -18.74 0.29 -7.94
N GLY A 99 -18.16 0.49 -9.14
CA GLY A 99 -17.73 1.80 -9.65
C GLY A 99 -16.57 2.44 -8.88
N SER A 100 -15.91 1.74 -7.95
CA SER A 100 -14.84 2.31 -7.12
C SER A 100 -13.63 2.78 -7.94
N ILE A 101 -13.28 2.06 -8.99
CA ILE A 101 -12.22 2.45 -9.92
C ILE A 101 -12.61 3.72 -10.68
N ASP A 102 -13.84 3.77 -11.18
CA ASP A 102 -14.34 4.95 -11.92
C ASP A 102 -14.36 6.20 -11.04
N GLU A 103 -14.66 6.06 -9.72
CA GLU A 103 -14.58 7.18 -8.76
C GLU A 103 -13.15 7.69 -8.59
N LEU A 104 -12.17 6.79 -8.49
CA LEU A 104 -10.75 7.18 -8.40
C LEU A 104 -10.28 7.88 -9.67
N VAL A 105 -10.67 7.38 -10.85
CA VAL A 105 -10.33 8.00 -12.13
C VAL A 105 -10.99 9.38 -12.25
N ARG A 106 -12.28 9.52 -11.91
CA ARG A 106 -12.97 10.82 -11.89
C ARG A 106 -12.28 11.82 -10.95
N ALA A 107 -11.80 11.37 -9.79
CA ALA A 107 -11.02 12.22 -8.90
C ALA A 107 -9.69 12.65 -9.54
N ALA A 108 -9.04 11.73 -10.27
CA ALA A 108 -7.79 12.02 -10.97
C ALA A 108 -7.99 13.07 -12.09
N ASP A 109 -9.13 13.04 -12.79
CA ASP A 109 -9.47 14.02 -13.82
C ASP A 109 -9.77 15.39 -13.23
N ARG A 110 -10.47 15.45 -12.07
CA ARG A 110 -10.74 16.72 -11.35
C ARG A 110 -9.49 17.34 -10.75
N LEU A 111 -8.51 16.53 -10.39
CA LEU A 111 -7.32 16.93 -9.63
C LEU A 111 -6.03 16.62 -10.41
N PRO A 112 -5.76 17.33 -11.53
CA PRO A 112 -4.59 17.04 -12.38
C PRO A 112 -3.24 17.25 -11.66
N GLY A 113 -3.21 18.02 -10.57
CA GLY A 113 -2.05 18.21 -9.72
C GLY A 113 -1.75 17.03 -8.80
N ALA A 114 -2.72 16.15 -8.55
CA ALA A 114 -2.54 14.97 -7.72
C ALA A 114 -1.90 13.81 -8.50
N GLY A 115 -1.06 13.04 -7.80
CA GLY A 115 -0.33 11.91 -8.36
C GLY A 115 -0.93 10.56 -8.02
N ALA A 116 -1.45 10.41 -6.78
CA ALA A 116 -2.01 9.17 -6.28
C ALA A 116 -3.33 9.40 -5.53
N PHE A 117 -4.23 8.41 -5.57
CA PHE A 117 -5.61 8.49 -5.08
C PHE A 117 -5.94 7.22 -4.29
N GLY A 118 -6.33 7.34 -3.03
CA GLY A 118 -6.66 6.20 -2.17
C GLY A 118 -8.15 6.15 -1.87
N PRO A 119 -8.80 4.97 -1.99
CA PRO A 119 -10.19 4.80 -1.63
C PRO A 119 -10.41 4.78 -0.11
N ARG A 120 -11.67 4.87 0.30
CA ARG A 120 -12.10 4.45 1.61
C ARG A 120 -12.00 2.93 1.69
N ILE A 121 -11.16 2.44 2.58
CA ILE A 121 -11.00 1.02 2.85
C ILE A 121 -11.86 0.67 4.07
N LEU A 122 -12.75 -0.29 3.91
CA LEU A 122 -13.52 -0.90 5.00
C LEU A 122 -12.83 -2.18 5.45
N ASP A 123 -12.89 -2.50 6.73
CA ASP A 123 -12.54 -3.82 7.25
C ASP A 123 -13.72 -4.81 7.11
N GLU A 124 -13.56 -6.05 7.58
CA GLU A 124 -14.61 -7.09 7.56
C GLU A 124 -15.87 -6.71 8.35
N GLN A 125 -15.75 -5.82 9.32
CA GLN A 125 -16.85 -5.32 10.13
C GLN A 125 -17.55 -4.11 9.51
N GLY A 126 -17.05 -3.62 8.36
CA GLY A 126 -17.56 -2.43 7.68
C GLY A 126 -17.06 -1.11 8.28
N GLU A 127 -16.12 -1.17 9.22
CA GLU A 127 -15.51 0.02 9.80
C GLU A 127 -14.42 0.60 8.89
N THR A 128 -14.28 1.92 8.93
CA THR A 128 -13.28 2.60 8.08
C THR A 128 -11.88 2.41 8.62
N TYR A 129 -11.05 1.69 7.86
CA TYR A 129 -9.62 1.59 8.11
C TYR A 129 -8.92 2.93 7.74
N PRO A 130 -8.03 3.45 8.58
CA PRO A 130 -7.33 4.71 8.27
C PRO A 130 -6.27 4.50 7.18
N SER A 131 -6.72 4.50 5.91
CA SER A 131 -5.90 4.22 4.71
C SER A 131 -5.12 5.44 4.19
N ALA A 132 -5.43 6.65 4.66
CA ALA A 132 -4.80 7.90 4.22
C ALA A 132 -4.27 8.66 5.44
N ARG A 133 -2.95 8.73 5.61
CA ARG A 133 -2.31 9.21 6.83
C ARG A 133 -1.27 10.29 6.54
N GLN A 134 -0.86 11.01 7.59
CA GLN A 134 0.28 11.92 7.53
C GLN A 134 1.61 11.14 7.58
N LEU A 135 2.65 11.70 6.95
CA LEU A 135 3.97 11.08 6.98
C LEU A 135 4.48 10.95 8.42
N PRO A 136 4.98 9.77 8.82
CA PRO A 136 5.52 9.56 10.15
C PRO A 136 6.64 10.55 10.48
N SER A 137 6.56 11.15 11.67
CA SER A 137 7.62 12.04 12.18
C SER A 137 7.84 11.78 13.68
N LEU A 138 9.07 11.95 14.13
CA LEU A 138 9.40 11.83 15.56
C LEU A 138 8.66 12.89 16.38
N ARG A 139 8.51 14.11 15.85
CA ARG A 139 7.79 15.19 16.52
C ARG A 139 6.34 14.81 16.81
N THR A 140 5.65 14.25 15.82
CA THR A 140 4.24 13.82 15.97
C THR A 140 4.16 12.56 16.84
N GLY A 141 5.05 11.58 16.61
CA GLY A 141 5.07 10.32 17.36
C GLY A 141 5.43 10.51 18.84
N LEU A 142 6.45 11.31 19.15
CA LEU A 142 6.84 11.61 20.53
C LEU A 142 5.81 12.48 21.24
N GLY A 143 5.25 13.49 20.55
CA GLY A 143 4.18 14.33 21.10
C GLY A 143 2.93 13.51 21.44
N HIS A 144 2.51 12.64 20.52
CA HIS A 144 1.39 11.73 20.80
C HIS A 144 1.71 10.77 21.96
N ALA A 145 2.86 10.11 21.94
CA ALA A 145 3.26 9.17 23.01
C ALA A 145 3.37 9.83 24.39
N ALA A 146 3.87 11.06 24.46
CA ALA A 146 4.05 11.78 25.71
C ALA A 146 2.73 12.35 26.28
N PHE A 147 1.84 12.83 25.40
CA PHE A 147 0.70 13.62 25.84
C PHE A 147 -0.67 12.96 25.61
N SER A 148 -0.77 11.86 24.87
CA SER A 148 -2.05 11.23 24.55
C SER A 148 -2.86 10.78 25.77
N ARG A 149 -2.18 10.39 26.88
CA ARG A 149 -2.84 9.94 28.10
C ARG A 149 -3.27 11.09 29.02
N VAL A 150 -2.50 12.19 29.06
CA VAL A 150 -2.70 13.33 29.97
C VAL A 150 -3.50 14.46 29.29
N TRP A 151 -3.37 14.57 27.97
CA TRP A 151 -4.06 15.56 27.14
C TRP A 151 -4.50 14.93 25.82
N PRO A 152 -5.61 14.15 25.79
CA PRO A 152 -6.06 13.42 24.59
C PRO A 152 -6.33 14.33 23.40
N ALA A 153 -6.81 15.56 23.63
CA ALA A 153 -7.10 16.56 22.60
C ALA A 153 -5.89 17.39 22.15
N ASN A 154 -4.67 16.96 22.47
CA ASN A 154 -3.47 17.70 22.05
C ASN A 154 -3.31 17.70 20.51
N PRO A 155 -2.66 18.74 19.91
CA PRO A 155 -2.52 18.87 18.45
C PRO A 155 -1.83 17.69 17.76
N TRP A 156 -0.94 16.98 18.45
CA TRP A 156 -0.24 15.80 17.90
C TRP A 156 -1.17 14.58 17.86
N SER A 157 -1.99 14.37 18.89
CA SER A 157 -3.02 13.33 18.92
C SER A 157 -4.12 13.63 17.91
N GLN A 158 -4.60 14.88 17.81
CA GLN A 158 -5.58 15.28 16.80
C GLN A 158 -5.06 15.05 15.38
N ARG A 159 -3.81 15.40 15.08
CA ARG A 159 -3.17 15.07 13.79
C ARG A 159 -3.05 13.58 13.55
N TYR A 160 -2.80 12.80 14.57
CA TYR A 160 -2.75 11.34 14.48
C TYR A 160 -4.13 10.75 14.19
N TRP A 161 -5.20 11.27 14.84
CA TRP A 161 -6.59 10.83 14.68
C TRP A 161 -7.35 11.52 13.54
N SER A 162 -6.90 12.66 13.01
CA SER A 162 -7.55 13.34 11.87
C SER A 162 -7.59 12.47 10.60
N THR A 163 -6.92 11.33 10.64
CA THR A 163 -6.93 10.31 9.59
C THR A 163 -8.25 9.55 9.46
N THR A 164 -9.18 9.70 10.41
CA THR A 164 -10.47 8.99 10.43
C THR A 164 -11.60 9.77 9.75
N GLN A 165 -11.38 11.03 9.35
CA GLN A 165 -12.40 11.81 8.65
C GLN A 165 -12.70 11.26 7.26
N VAL A 166 -13.98 10.98 6.97
CA VAL A 166 -14.46 10.46 5.68
C VAL A 166 -14.81 11.62 4.74
N VAL A 167 -13.79 12.46 4.44
CA VAL A 167 -13.88 13.58 3.49
C VAL A 167 -12.69 13.56 2.53
N GLU A 168 -12.91 14.00 1.28
CA GLU A 168 -11.84 14.13 0.30
C GLU A 168 -10.78 15.11 0.82
N ARG A 169 -9.52 14.69 0.83
CA ARG A 169 -8.42 15.48 1.39
C ARG A 169 -7.05 14.99 0.92
N GLU A 170 -6.08 15.86 1.00
CA GLU A 170 -4.69 15.45 0.83
C GLU A 170 -4.19 14.62 2.03
N ALA A 171 -3.28 13.71 1.74
CA ALA A 171 -2.61 12.87 2.71
C ALA A 171 -1.09 12.88 2.50
N GLY A 172 -0.35 12.51 3.52
CA GLY A 172 1.10 12.32 3.40
C GLY A 172 1.43 11.03 2.63
N TRP A 173 0.61 10.00 2.78
CA TRP A 173 0.71 8.70 2.10
C TRP A 173 -0.63 7.97 2.14
N LEU A 174 -0.79 7.02 1.24
CA LEU A 174 -1.94 6.14 1.08
C LEU A 174 -1.53 4.69 1.33
N SER A 175 -2.41 3.90 1.92
CA SER A 175 -2.14 2.50 2.21
C SER A 175 -1.89 1.70 0.93
N GLY A 176 -0.82 0.91 0.93
CA GLY A 176 -0.50 -0.04 -0.13
C GLY A 176 -1.59 -1.09 -0.38
N ALA A 177 -2.55 -1.24 0.55
CA ALA A 177 -3.65 -2.17 0.37
C ALA A 177 -4.50 -1.86 -0.86
N CYS A 178 -4.73 -0.57 -1.19
CA CYS A 178 -5.38 -0.16 -2.45
C CYS A 178 -5.14 1.34 -2.72
N PHE A 179 -4.59 1.67 -3.88
CA PHE A 179 -4.49 3.04 -4.38
C PHE A 179 -4.34 3.09 -5.90
N LEU A 180 -4.87 4.14 -6.51
CA LEU A 180 -4.65 4.48 -7.91
C LEU A 180 -3.47 5.45 -8.02
N ILE A 181 -2.61 5.28 -9.02
CA ILE A 181 -1.48 6.20 -9.29
C ILE A 181 -1.36 6.45 -10.79
N ARG A 182 -0.95 7.65 -11.18
CA ARG A 182 -0.61 7.94 -12.58
C ARG A 182 0.58 7.09 -13.00
N THR A 183 0.43 6.34 -14.08
CA THR A 183 1.47 5.42 -14.58
C THR A 183 2.79 6.14 -14.84
N SER A 184 2.71 7.32 -15.48
CA SER A 184 3.90 8.14 -15.77
C SER A 184 4.65 8.54 -14.50
N LEU A 185 3.93 8.90 -13.43
CA LEU A 185 4.53 9.25 -12.15
C LEU A 185 5.15 8.02 -11.47
N PHE A 186 4.44 6.88 -11.43
CA PHE A 186 4.97 5.66 -10.81
C PHE A 186 6.28 5.22 -11.48
N ARG A 187 6.34 5.25 -12.83
CA ARG A 187 7.55 4.98 -13.59
C ARG A 187 8.66 6.01 -13.34
N GLN A 188 8.32 7.31 -13.33
CA GLN A 188 9.27 8.39 -13.01
C GLN A 188 9.92 8.22 -11.64
N LEU A 189 9.15 7.73 -10.67
CA LEU A 189 9.62 7.45 -9.32
C LEU A 189 10.42 6.14 -9.22
N GLY A 190 10.45 5.31 -10.26
CA GLY A 190 11.12 4.02 -10.28
C GLY A 190 10.40 2.93 -9.50
N GLY A 191 9.05 3.00 -9.43
CA GLY A 191 8.25 2.02 -8.71
C GLY A 191 8.38 2.12 -7.18
N PHE A 192 8.26 1.00 -6.49
CA PHE A 192 8.55 0.89 -5.07
C PHE A 192 10.06 0.80 -4.79
N ASP A 193 10.49 1.18 -3.60
CA ASP A 193 11.86 0.93 -3.14
C ASP A 193 11.97 -0.51 -2.62
N GLU A 194 12.54 -1.41 -3.41
CA GLU A 194 12.69 -2.83 -3.07
C GLU A 194 13.54 -3.09 -1.81
N SER A 195 14.20 -2.07 -1.26
CA SER A 195 14.87 -2.21 0.02
C SER A 195 13.90 -2.43 1.18
N TYR A 196 12.60 -2.13 1.00
CA TYR A 196 11.53 -2.51 1.92
C TYR A 196 10.94 -3.84 1.47
N PHE A 197 11.17 -4.89 2.25
CA PHE A 197 10.55 -6.19 1.96
C PHE A 197 9.03 -6.14 2.15
N MET A 198 8.57 -5.48 3.22
CA MET A 198 7.17 -5.28 3.56
C MET A 198 7.05 -4.14 4.57
N TYR A 199 5.95 -3.38 4.48
CA TYR A 199 5.68 -2.18 5.27
C TYR A 199 6.63 -1.01 4.98
N PHE A 200 6.09 0.21 5.03
CA PHE A 200 6.79 1.48 4.75
C PHE A 200 7.17 1.71 3.27
N GLU A 201 7.04 0.74 2.37
CA GLU A 201 7.18 0.96 0.92
C GLU A 201 6.15 1.97 0.42
N ASP A 202 4.92 1.90 0.94
CA ASP A 202 3.81 2.83 0.66
C ASP A 202 4.04 4.21 1.29
N VAL A 203 4.57 4.27 2.50
CA VAL A 203 4.97 5.52 3.16
C VAL A 203 6.09 6.21 2.38
N ASP A 204 7.10 5.45 1.93
CA ASP A 204 8.19 5.96 1.11
C ASP A 204 7.70 6.46 -0.24
N LEU A 205 6.84 5.68 -0.92
CA LEU A 205 6.24 6.08 -2.19
C LEU A 205 5.43 7.38 -2.02
N GLY A 206 4.56 7.47 -1.02
CA GLY A 206 3.79 8.67 -0.73
C GLY A 206 4.67 9.90 -0.48
N GLN A 207 5.80 9.73 0.23
CA GLN A 207 6.78 10.80 0.41
C GLN A 207 7.46 11.20 -0.90
N ARG A 208 7.78 10.24 -1.78
CA ARG A 208 8.39 10.51 -3.10
C ARG A 208 7.41 11.22 -4.04
N VAL A 209 6.12 10.85 -4.02
CA VAL A 209 5.04 11.56 -4.71
C VAL A 209 5.02 13.04 -4.29
N GLY A 210 5.02 13.30 -2.96
CA GLY A 210 5.06 14.68 -2.44
C GLY A 210 6.31 15.45 -2.85
N ARG A 211 7.49 14.81 -2.87
CA ARG A 211 8.75 15.42 -3.32
C ARG A 211 8.79 15.71 -4.82
N ALA A 212 8.03 14.98 -5.62
CA ALA A 212 7.85 15.23 -7.05
C ALA A 212 6.86 16.37 -7.34
N GLY A 213 6.37 17.08 -6.29
CA GLY A 213 5.42 18.19 -6.43
C GLY A 213 3.99 17.75 -6.70
N ARG A 214 3.65 16.49 -6.39
CA ARG A 214 2.32 15.92 -6.56
C ARG A 214 1.71 15.58 -5.20
N SER A 215 0.37 15.64 -5.08
CA SER A 215 -0.31 15.24 -3.85
C SER A 215 -0.80 13.80 -3.90
N ASN A 216 -0.91 13.19 -2.70
CA ASN A 216 -1.66 11.97 -2.45
C ASN A 216 -3.04 12.38 -1.96
N VAL A 217 -4.11 11.89 -2.56
CA VAL A 217 -5.49 12.31 -2.24
C VAL A 217 -6.31 11.13 -1.74
N TYR A 218 -6.98 11.30 -0.63
CA TYR A 218 -8.00 10.38 -0.13
C TYR A 218 -9.35 10.67 -0.80
N VAL A 219 -9.95 9.66 -1.42
CA VAL A 219 -11.20 9.75 -2.20
C VAL A 219 -12.23 8.82 -1.56
N PRO A 220 -12.97 9.28 -0.54
CA PRO A 220 -13.88 8.42 0.23
C PRO A 220 -15.14 7.98 -0.52
N SER A 221 -15.45 8.59 -1.67
CA SER A 221 -16.53 8.13 -2.56
C SER A 221 -16.19 6.82 -3.26
N ALA A 222 -14.92 6.52 -3.48
CA ALA A 222 -14.44 5.20 -3.87
C ALA A 222 -14.36 4.30 -2.64
N VAL A 223 -15.09 3.19 -2.62
CA VAL A 223 -15.15 2.29 -1.47
C VAL A 223 -14.66 0.90 -1.86
N VAL A 224 -13.79 0.34 -1.02
CA VAL A 224 -13.30 -1.04 -1.16
C VAL A 224 -13.33 -1.71 0.22
N THR A 225 -13.41 -3.05 0.27
CA THR A 225 -13.33 -3.81 1.51
C THR A 225 -12.04 -4.63 1.52
N HIS A 226 -11.25 -4.53 2.57
CA HIS A 226 -10.04 -5.30 2.78
C HIS A 226 -10.31 -6.35 3.86
N THR A 227 -10.46 -7.60 3.45
CA THR A 227 -10.79 -8.69 4.35
C THR A 227 -9.64 -9.11 5.27
N GLY A 228 -8.47 -8.56 5.02
CA GLY A 228 -7.26 -8.57 5.86
C GLY A 228 -6.85 -9.90 6.46
N ALA A 229 -5.70 -10.44 6.03
CA ALA A 229 -4.91 -11.26 6.93
C ALA A 229 -4.89 -12.78 6.80
N HIS A 230 -5.16 -13.37 5.67
CA HIS A 230 -4.85 -14.81 5.57
C HIS A 230 -3.33 -15.07 5.48
N SER A 231 -2.55 -14.25 4.78
CA SER A 231 -1.10 -14.46 4.60
C SER A 231 -0.21 -13.95 5.74
N THR A 232 -0.70 -13.02 6.57
CA THR A 232 0.10 -12.42 7.66
C THR A 232 -0.10 -13.12 9.01
N SER A 233 -1.20 -13.81 9.23
CA SER A 233 -1.53 -14.46 10.50
C SER A 233 -0.58 -15.63 10.83
N SER A 234 -0.19 -16.43 9.84
CA SER A 234 0.71 -17.58 10.02
C SER A 234 2.17 -17.18 10.30
N ASN A 235 2.58 -15.94 9.98
CA ASN A 235 3.95 -15.44 10.13
C ASN A 235 4.05 -14.16 10.95
N ARG A 236 3.13 -13.94 11.90
CA ARG A 236 3.02 -12.70 12.70
C ARG A 236 4.37 -12.21 13.25
N ARG A 237 5.16 -13.12 13.83
CA ARG A 237 6.49 -12.78 14.40
C ARG A 237 7.44 -12.20 13.34
N ARG A 238 7.49 -12.80 12.16
CA ARG A 238 8.34 -12.33 11.06
C ARG A 238 7.86 -10.97 10.57
N MET A 239 6.55 -10.78 10.44
CA MET A 239 5.95 -9.53 10.00
C MET A 239 6.21 -8.38 10.97
N GLU A 240 6.13 -8.62 12.28
CA GLU A 240 6.49 -7.63 13.29
C GLU A 240 7.96 -7.21 13.22
N ILE A 241 8.88 -8.16 12.99
CA ILE A 241 10.31 -7.85 12.81
C ILE A 241 10.52 -6.99 11.55
N GLU A 242 9.90 -7.36 10.43
CA GLU A 242 10.02 -6.59 9.19
C GLU A 242 9.41 -5.20 9.32
N HIS A 243 8.28 -5.05 10.01
CA HIS A 243 7.69 -3.74 10.29
C HIS A 243 8.67 -2.83 11.05
N HIS A 244 9.34 -3.34 12.09
CA HIS A 244 10.31 -2.53 12.86
C HIS A 244 11.60 -2.24 12.07
N ARG A 245 12.04 -3.17 11.20
CA ARG A 245 13.17 -2.93 10.27
C ARG A 245 12.85 -1.83 9.28
N SER A 246 11.69 -1.91 8.64
CA SER A 246 11.22 -0.94 7.66
C SER A 246 11.01 0.43 8.30
N ALA A 247 10.43 0.49 9.52
CA ALA A 247 10.31 1.72 10.30
C ALA A 247 11.68 2.36 10.58
N TYR A 248 12.67 1.57 11.02
CA TYR A 248 14.02 2.08 11.23
C TYR A 248 14.65 2.60 9.94
N ARG A 249 14.52 1.86 8.84
CA ARG A 249 15.03 2.26 7.52
C ARG A 249 14.46 3.61 7.08
N TYR A 250 13.13 3.76 7.14
CA TYR A 250 12.45 5.01 6.80
C TYR A 250 12.93 6.18 7.68
N LEU A 251 12.92 6.01 9.00
CA LEU A 251 13.32 7.07 9.93
C LEU A 251 14.81 7.41 9.80
N SER A 252 15.69 6.43 9.59
CA SER A 252 17.12 6.67 9.41
C SER A 252 17.43 7.46 8.13
N ARG A 253 16.67 7.24 7.06
CA ARG A 253 16.76 8.02 5.82
C ARG A 253 16.18 9.43 5.98
N LYS A 254 15.07 9.55 6.69
CA LYS A 254 14.45 10.85 6.98
C LYS A 254 15.36 11.74 7.83
N TYR A 255 16.06 11.17 8.81
CA TYR A 255 16.98 11.84 9.72
C TYR A 255 18.45 11.52 9.39
N ARG A 256 18.82 11.64 8.10
CA ARG A 256 20.15 11.23 7.57
C ARG A 256 21.29 12.18 7.89
N ALA A 257 21.03 13.43 8.34
CA ALA A 257 22.07 14.40 8.66
C ALA A 257 23.10 13.78 9.61
N TRP A 258 24.41 14.02 9.36
CA TRP A 258 25.48 13.33 10.05
C TRP A 258 25.43 13.54 11.57
N TRP A 259 25.08 14.74 12.04
CA TRP A 259 24.94 15.08 13.47
C TRP A 259 23.77 14.36 14.17
N LEU A 260 22.85 13.76 13.42
CA LEU A 260 21.74 12.97 13.96
C LEU A 260 22.09 11.49 14.14
N TRP A 261 23.38 11.12 14.06
CA TRP A 261 23.80 9.73 14.31
C TRP A 261 23.41 9.18 15.70
N PRO A 262 23.47 9.98 16.81
CA PRO A 262 23.04 9.46 18.10
C PRO A 262 21.53 9.14 18.12
N LEU A 263 20.72 9.99 17.49
CA LEU A 263 19.30 9.74 17.34
C LEU A 263 19.02 8.42 16.59
N ARG A 264 19.77 8.14 15.52
CA ARG A 264 19.62 6.89 14.78
C ARG A 264 20.00 5.66 15.61
N LEU A 265 20.99 5.76 16.49
CA LEU A 265 21.34 4.69 17.43
C LEU A 265 20.20 4.44 18.43
N VAL A 266 19.64 5.50 19.03
CA VAL A 266 18.50 5.39 19.95
C VAL A 266 17.29 4.76 19.26
N LEU A 267 16.96 5.19 18.04
CA LEU A 267 15.88 4.61 17.24
C LEU A 267 16.12 3.13 16.95
N ARG A 268 17.35 2.76 16.55
CA ARG A 268 17.71 1.36 16.30
C ARG A 268 17.55 0.50 17.55
N ALA A 269 18.06 0.96 18.69
CA ALA A 269 17.95 0.24 19.97
C ALA A 269 16.49 0.12 20.40
N GLY A 270 15.73 1.22 20.41
CA GLY A 270 14.33 1.24 20.83
C GLY A 270 13.43 0.35 19.97
N LEU A 271 13.54 0.42 18.64
CA LEU A 271 12.78 -0.43 17.73
C LEU A 271 13.19 -1.91 17.84
N SER A 272 14.48 -2.21 18.04
CA SER A 272 14.95 -3.59 18.25
C SER A 272 14.44 -4.18 19.57
N VAL A 273 14.43 -3.41 20.65
CA VAL A 273 13.86 -3.84 21.94
C VAL A 273 12.36 -4.07 21.81
N ARG A 274 11.64 -3.15 21.16
CA ARG A 274 10.19 -3.28 20.93
C ARG A 274 9.87 -4.51 20.08
N ALA A 275 10.61 -4.75 18.99
CA ALA A 275 10.44 -5.93 18.16
C ALA A 275 10.57 -7.22 19.00
N ARG A 276 11.61 -7.32 19.82
CA ARG A 276 11.82 -8.48 20.71
C ARG A 276 10.71 -8.65 21.75
N TRP A 277 10.18 -7.54 22.27
CA TRP A 277 9.13 -7.59 23.29
C TRP A 277 7.79 -8.04 22.71
N VAL A 278 7.40 -7.51 21.56
CA VAL A 278 6.14 -7.87 20.88
C VAL A 278 6.18 -9.32 20.37
N THR A 279 7.35 -9.81 19.96
CA THR A 279 7.49 -11.19 19.45
C THR A 279 7.64 -12.25 20.55
N ARG A 280 7.69 -11.86 21.84
CA ARG A 280 7.71 -12.78 23.00
C ARG A 280 6.30 -13.07 23.54
N LYS A 281 5.28 -12.30 23.12
CA LYS A 281 3.86 -12.54 23.42
C LYS A 281 3.20 -13.33 22.30
#